data_0efc9aad5da7f95aaca76cc85e65d641
#
_entry.id   0efc9aad5da7f95aaca76cc85e65d641
#
_cell.length_a   1.000
_cell.length_b   1.000
_cell.length_c   1.000
_cell.angle_alpha   90.00
_cell.angle_beta   90.00
_cell.angle_gamma   90.00
#
_symmetry.space_group_name_H-M   'P 1'
#
loop_
_entity.id
_entity.type
_entity.pdbx_description
1 polymer ?
#
loop_
_entity_poly.entity_id
_entity_poly.type
_entity_poly.pdbx_seq_one_letter_code
_entity_poly.pdbx_strand_id
1 'polypeptide(L)'
;MMRFTVVMVCLFFLSCTQRKENTVSEKTGFGGPLSAGTVKEDKIREASGLVASVANAGMLWTHNDSGNDADLFLINAKGEIKCTVHLRDAKNRDWEDITIGSGPEKGKNYIYIGEIGDNAAIYNSKFLYRLEEPRIHEGVSDTTINRTEKIEFILSDGTRDTESLGFDPVSNNFYIFSKRESNVNLYKLAAPLDADKPMVAERVLEALPFTQIVALDISKDGTEILAKNYDHVFYWKRKPGETIEAAVLAKPEELPYKNEPQGESIAFTRDGSGYYTISERKKDKEQQLFFYKRN
;
A
#
# COMPACT_ATOMS: atom_id res chain seq x y z
N MET A 1 17.58 -5.79 82.52
CA MET A 1 17.88 -5.09 81.26
C MET A 1 17.66 -6.08 80.09
N MET A 2 16.51 -6.03 79.48
CA MET A 2 16.12 -6.99 78.43
C MET A 2 16.21 -6.25 77.07
N ARG A 3 17.08 -6.68 76.18
CA ARG A 3 17.27 -6.10 74.83
C ARG A 3 16.31 -6.81 73.89
N PHE A 4 15.34 -6.09 73.35
CA PHE A 4 14.51 -6.53 72.21
C PHE A 4 15.23 -6.25 70.90
N THR A 5 15.51 -7.31 70.16
CA THR A 5 16.02 -7.23 68.79
C THR A 5 14.83 -7.23 67.83
N VAL A 6 14.59 -6.12 67.17
CA VAL A 6 13.56 -6.02 66.11
C VAL A 6 14.15 -6.53 64.80
N VAL A 7 13.61 -7.64 64.28
CA VAL A 7 13.94 -8.14 62.95
C VAL A 7 12.98 -7.50 61.96
N MET A 8 13.52 -6.67 61.09
CA MET A 8 12.78 -6.02 60.00
C MET A 8 12.78 -6.96 58.76
N VAL A 9 11.65 -7.55 58.46
CA VAL A 9 11.42 -8.37 57.27
C VAL A 9 11.09 -7.45 56.09
N CYS A 10 12.01 -7.27 55.18
CA CYS A 10 11.76 -6.60 53.91
C CYS A 10 11.06 -7.56 52.96
N LEU A 11 9.75 -7.37 52.73
CA LEU A 11 8.99 -8.01 51.66
C LEU A 11 9.29 -7.29 50.34
N PHE A 12 10.08 -7.94 49.50
CA PHE A 12 10.21 -7.54 48.09
C PHE A 12 8.96 -7.96 47.33
N PHE A 13 8.12 -7.02 47.00
CA PHE A 13 7.08 -7.22 45.95
C PHE A 13 7.75 -7.22 44.58
N LEU A 14 7.93 -8.41 43.99
CA LEU A 14 8.22 -8.54 42.58
C LEU A 14 6.91 -8.17 41.84
N SER A 15 6.84 -6.93 41.36
CA SER A 15 5.82 -6.51 40.41
C SER A 15 6.17 -7.13 39.06
N CYS A 16 5.52 -8.23 38.73
CA CYS A 16 5.54 -8.83 37.41
C CYS A 16 4.67 -7.98 36.50
N THR A 17 5.26 -6.98 35.83
CA THR A 17 4.62 -6.28 34.72
C THR A 17 4.53 -7.24 33.55
N GLN A 18 3.43 -8.00 33.50
CA GLN A 18 3.04 -8.67 32.27
C GLN A 18 2.75 -7.59 31.21
N ARG A 19 3.67 -7.47 30.26
CA ARG A 19 3.46 -6.76 29.01
C ARG A 19 2.24 -7.39 28.35
N LYS A 20 1.15 -6.63 28.21
CA LYS A 20 0.01 -7.02 27.39
C LYS A 20 0.48 -7.08 25.93
N GLU A 21 0.95 -8.23 25.50
CA GLU A 21 1.12 -8.52 24.08
C GLU A 21 -0.27 -8.82 23.49
N ASN A 22 -0.69 -7.90 22.70
CA ASN A 22 -1.64 -7.96 21.58
C ASN A 22 -2.71 -9.07 21.55
N THR A 23 -3.84 -8.78 22.14
CA THR A 23 -5.10 -9.51 21.94
C THR A 23 -5.87 -9.12 20.67
N VAL A 24 -5.28 -8.35 19.74
CA VAL A 24 -5.89 -7.94 18.45
C VAL A 24 -5.91 -9.10 17.45
N SER A 25 -4.95 -10.02 17.52
CA SER A 25 -4.75 -11.12 16.55
C SER A 25 -5.91 -12.13 16.44
N GLU A 26 -6.66 -12.39 17.49
CA GLU A 26 -7.73 -13.42 17.45
C GLU A 26 -9.04 -12.91 16.82
N LYS A 27 -9.27 -11.59 16.77
CA LYS A 27 -10.50 -11.00 16.21
C LYS A 27 -10.45 -10.74 14.71
N THR A 28 -9.29 -10.45 14.16
CA THR A 28 -9.15 -9.93 12.78
C THR A 28 -8.85 -11.00 11.74
N GLY A 29 -8.59 -12.24 12.15
CA GLY A 29 -8.20 -13.31 11.25
C GLY A 29 -6.79 -13.15 10.63
N PHE A 30 -5.97 -12.20 11.14
CA PHE A 30 -4.58 -12.01 10.73
C PHE A 30 -3.63 -12.03 11.94
N GLY A 31 -2.45 -12.63 11.74
CA GLY A 31 -1.38 -12.69 12.73
C GLY A 31 -0.59 -11.38 12.83
N GLY A 32 0.26 -11.29 13.86
CA GLY A 32 1.19 -10.17 14.01
C GLY A 32 2.29 -10.15 12.93
N PRO A 33 3.12 -9.08 12.90
CA PRO A 33 4.16 -8.89 11.90
C PRO A 33 5.21 -9.99 11.97
N LEU A 34 5.49 -10.61 10.83
CA LEU A 34 6.60 -11.52 10.61
C LEU A 34 7.60 -10.82 9.70
N SER A 35 8.87 -10.74 10.08
CA SER A 35 9.91 -10.29 9.15
C SER A 35 10.01 -11.33 8.01
N ALA A 36 9.58 -10.97 6.83
CA ALA A 36 9.71 -11.81 5.65
C ALA A 36 11.12 -11.72 5.06
N GLY A 37 11.75 -10.55 5.16
CA GLY A 37 13.11 -10.31 4.72
C GLY A 37 13.52 -8.84 4.79
N THR A 38 14.74 -8.56 4.36
CA THR A 38 15.33 -7.22 4.34
C THR A 38 15.64 -6.81 2.92
N VAL A 39 15.18 -5.63 2.51
CA VAL A 39 15.61 -5.00 1.26
C VAL A 39 16.98 -4.39 1.49
N LYS A 40 18.02 -5.01 0.90
CA LYS A 40 19.42 -4.63 1.13
C LYS A 40 19.96 -3.68 0.09
N GLU A 41 19.36 -3.65 -1.08
CA GLU A 41 19.88 -2.89 -2.20
C GLU A 41 19.54 -1.40 -2.10
N ASP A 42 20.52 -0.57 -2.43
CA ASP A 42 20.38 0.89 -2.41
C ASP A 42 19.45 1.44 -3.51
N LYS A 43 18.95 0.59 -4.40
CA LYS A 43 18.03 0.98 -5.46
C LYS A 43 16.62 1.30 -4.94
N ILE A 44 16.18 0.65 -3.87
CA ILE A 44 14.87 0.90 -3.24
C ILE A 44 15.13 1.59 -1.90
N ARG A 45 15.09 2.92 -1.90
CA ARG A 45 15.31 3.73 -0.68
C ARG A 45 14.03 4.34 -0.15
N GLU A 46 13.16 4.74 -1.04
CA GLU A 46 11.91 5.45 -0.77
C GLU A 46 10.76 4.62 -1.33
N ALA A 47 10.66 3.35 -0.84
CA ALA A 47 9.62 2.45 -1.29
C ALA A 47 8.25 3.03 -0.99
N SER A 48 7.53 3.37 -2.05
CA SER A 48 6.15 3.82 -2.04
C SER A 48 5.33 2.93 -2.99
N GLY A 49 4.19 2.47 -2.51
CA GLY A 49 3.37 1.51 -3.24
C GLY A 49 3.92 0.08 -3.28
N LEU A 50 3.01 -0.88 -3.22
CA LEU A 50 3.30 -2.30 -3.29
C LEU A 50 2.12 -3.04 -3.90
N VAL A 51 2.37 -3.99 -4.81
CA VAL A 51 1.31 -4.86 -5.33
C VAL A 51 1.84 -6.26 -5.65
N ALA A 52 1.04 -7.29 -5.37
CA ALA A 52 1.41 -8.66 -5.70
C ALA A 52 1.30 -8.91 -7.21
N SER A 53 2.38 -9.38 -7.82
CA SER A 53 2.47 -9.71 -9.24
C SER A 53 1.51 -10.83 -9.64
N VAL A 54 0.89 -10.70 -10.80
CA VAL A 54 0.07 -11.74 -11.42
C VAL A 54 0.92 -12.58 -12.38
N ALA A 55 1.75 -11.92 -13.19
CA ALA A 55 2.59 -12.58 -14.18
C ALA A 55 3.79 -13.32 -13.57
N ASN A 56 4.24 -12.92 -12.37
CA ASN A 56 5.42 -13.45 -11.69
C ASN A 56 5.03 -13.98 -10.31
N ALA A 57 4.65 -15.24 -10.24
CA ALA A 57 4.08 -15.86 -9.04
C ALA A 57 4.98 -15.72 -7.80
N GLY A 58 4.40 -15.31 -6.66
CA GLY A 58 5.10 -15.15 -5.39
C GLY A 58 6.02 -13.92 -5.32
N MET A 59 5.92 -13.00 -6.29
CA MET A 59 6.68 -11.76 -6.31
C MET A 59 5.78 -10.54 -6.13
N LEU A 60 6.40 -9.40 -5.84
CA LEU A 60 5.76 -8.12 -5.59
C LEU A 60 6.41 -7.06 -6.49
N TRP A 61 5.62 -6.13 -6.97
CA TRP A 61 6.08 -4.90 -7.61
C TRP A 61 6.08 -3.76 -6.61
N THR A 62 7.12 -2.94 -6.65
CA THR A 62 7.24 -1.69 -5.91
C THR A 62 8.01 -0.66 -6.74
N HIS A 63 8.00 0.58 -6.31
CA HIS A 63 8.77 1.69 -6.89
C HIS A 63 9.28 2.60 -5.78
N ASN A 64 10.08 3.57 -6.12
CA ASN A 64 10.42 4.67 -5.21
C ASN A 64 9.45 5.84 -5.38
N ASP A 65 9.35 6.65 -4.35
CA ASP A 65 8.67 7.93 -4.32
C ASP A 65 9.33 8.98 -5.23
N SER A 66 8.90 10.20 -5.13
CA SER A 66 9.26 11.35 -5.96
C SER A 66 10.77 11.61 -6.10
N GLY A 67 11.17 12.16 -7.24
CA GLY A 67 12.56 12.56 -7.51
C GLY A 67 13.53 11.41 -7.82
N ASN A 68 13.04 10.18 -7.87
CA ASN A 68 13.79 9.00 -8.30
C ASN A 68 13.57 8.72 -9.80
N ASP A 69 14.37 7.81 -10.36
CA ASP A 69 14.16 7.32 -11.71
C ASP A 69 12.80 6.62 -11.85
N ALA A 70 12.23 6.60 -13.06
CA ALA A 70 10.98 5.94 -13.36
C ALA A 70 11.19 4.42 -13.49
N ASP A 71 11.48 3.78 -12.36
CA ASP A 71 11.84 2.38 -12.25
C ASP A 71 10.80 1.59 -11.43
N LEU A 72 10.47 0.40 -11.91
CA LEU A 72 9.75 -0.61 -11.15
C LEU A 72 10.73 -1.70 -10.69
N PHE A 73 10.53 -2.17 -9.48
CA PHE A 73 11.32 -3.25 -8.91
C PHE A 73 10.44 -4.48 -8.66
N LEU A 74 10.80 -5.59 -9.30
CA LEU A 74 10.23 -6.89 -8.97
C LEU A 74 11.02 -7.50 -7.82
N ILE A 75 10.39 -7.65 -6.67
CA ILE A 75 11.00 -8.23 -5.48
C ILE A 75 10.35 -9.57 -5.14
N ASN A 76 11.10 -10.48 -4.53
CA ASN A 76 10.53 -11.70 -3.99
C ASN A 76 10.02 -11.49 -2.54
N ALA A 77 9.38 -12.51 -1.98
CA ALA A 77 8.86 -12.50 -0.61
C ALA A 77 9.93 -12.32 0.49
N LYS A 78 11.22 -12.27 0.12
CA LYS A 78 12.34 -11.98 1.03
C LYS A 78 12.88 -10.56 0.86
N GLY A 79 12.27 -9.74 0.01
CA GLY A 79 12.72 -8.38 -0.29
C GLY A 79 13.94 -8.30 -1.21
N GLU A 80 14.32 -9.41 -1.86
CA GLU A 80 15.42 -9.40 -2.84
C GLU A 80 14.91 -8.93 -4.21
N ILE A 81 15.59 -7.95 -4.81
CA ILE A 81 15.29 -7.49 -6.18
C ILE A 81 15.61 -8.63 -7.16
N LYS A 82 14.65 -8.99 -7.98
CA LYS A 82 14.79 -9.98 -9.05
C LYS A 82 14.94 -9.33 -10.42
N CYS A 83 14.30 -8.17 -10.62
CA CYS A 83 14.47 -7.39 -11.84
C CYS A 83 14.19 -5.91 -11.56
N THR A 84 14.96 -5.06 -12.21
CA THR A 84 14.66 -3.63 -12.38
C THR A 84 14.05 -3.43 -13.75
N VAL A 85 12.92 -2.72 -13.83
CA VAL A 85 12.25 -2.40 -15.10
C VAL A 85 12.24 -0.89 -15.27
N HIS A 86 13.04 -0.40 -16.23
CA HIS A 86 13.16 1.02 -16.56
C HIS A 86 12.02 1.45 -17.50
N LEU A 87 11.23 2.44 -17.11
CA LEU A 87 10.16 3.01 -17.94
C LEU A 87 10.69 4.25 -18.67
N ARG A 88 11.18 4.06 -19.90
CA ARG A 88 11.96 5.09 -20.63
C ARG A 88 11.18 6.37 -20.92
N ASP A 89 9.89 6.27 -21.17
CA ASP A 89 9.02 7.39 -21.55
C ASP A 89 8.15 7.90 -20.38
N ALA A 90 8.33 7.33 -19.17
CA ALA A 90 7.72 7.81 -17.96
C ALA A 90 8.66 8.76 -17.19
N LYS A 91 8.07 9.51 -16.26
CA LYS A 91 8.81 10.34 -15.31
C LYS A 91 8.19 10.12 -13.93
N ASN A 92 9.03 10.00 -12.92
CA ASN A 92 8.60 10.02 -11.54
C ASN A 92 8.66 11.46 -11.04
N ARG A 93 7.53 12.19 -11.14
CA ARG A 93 7.38 13.50 -10.51
C ARG A 93 7.00 13.34 -9.04
N ASP A 94 6.00 12.46 -8.80
CA ASP A 94 5.44 12.22 -7.47
C ASP A 94 4.62 10.91 -7.49
N TRP A 95 5.33 9.77 -7.66
CA TRP A 95 4.73 8.43 -7.66
C TRP A 95 4.43 8.00 -6.23
N GLU A 96 3.19 7.60 -5.98
CA GLU A 96 2.73 7.32 -4.62
C GLU A 96 2.33 5.86 -4.42
N ASP A 97 1.53 5.29 -5.31
CA ASP A 97 1.01 3.93 -5.14
C ASP A 97 0.92 3.20 -6.49
N ILE A 98 0.79 1.87 -6.41
CA ILE A 98 0.79 0.97 -7.56
C ILE A 98 -0.30 -0.09 -7.40
N THR A 99 -1.01 -0.38 -8.49
CA THR A 99 -1.99 -1.46 -8.49
C THR A 99 -1.95 -2.27 -9.78
N ILE A 100 -2.56 -3.46 -9.79
CA ILE A 100 -2.69 -4.30 -10.98
C ILE A 100 -4.17 -4.53 -11.26
N GLY A 101 -4.54 -4.32 -12.53
CA GLY A 101 -5.90 -4.49 -12.99
C GLY A 101 -6.03 -4.96 -14.43
N SER A 102 -7.27 -5.07 -14.89
CA SER A 102 -7.58 -5.24 -16.31
C SER A 102 -7.20 -3.99 -17.09
N GLY A 103 -7.02 -4.13 -18.39
CA GLY A 103 -6.69 -3.02 -19.28
C GLY A 103 -7.34 -3.16 -20.64
N PRO A 104 -6.79 -2.49 -21.69
CA PRO A 104 -7.43 -2.46 -23.02
C PRO A 104 -7.57 -3.84 -23.67
N GLU A 105 -6.63 -4.74 -23.44
CA GLU A 105 -6.64 -6.07 -24.02
C GLU A 105 -7.20 -7.11 -23.05
N LYS A 106 -8.27 -7.77 -23.49
CA LYS A 106 -8.93 -8.80 -22.67
C LYS A 106 -7.97 -9.93 -22.32
N GLY A 107 -7.95 -10.29 -21.03
CA GLY A 107 -7.12 -11.42 -20.52
C GLY A 107 -5.68 -11.05 -20.20
N LYS A 108 -5.29 -9.80 -20.40
CA LYS A 108 -4.00 -9.26 -19.94
C LYS A 108 -4.16 -8.51 -18.63
N ASN A 109 -3.11 -8.51 -17.84
CA ASN A 109 -2.99 -7.70 -16.64
C ASN A 109 -2.10 -6.50 -16.93
N TYR A 110 -2.43 -5.38 -16.33
CA TYR A 110 -1.71 -4.13 -16.46
C TYR A 110 -1.32 -3.60 -15.09
N ILE A 111 -0.10 -3.10 -15.00
CA ILE A 111 0.37 -2.30 -13.86
C ILE A 111 -0.12 -0.87 -14.09
N TYR A 112 -0.62 -0.27 -13.03
CA TYR A 112 -0.99 1.14 -12.95
C TYR A 112 -0.19 1.80 -11.84
N ILE A 113 0.58 2.83 -12.18
CA ILE A 113 1.37 3.61 -11.24
C ILE A 113 0.71 4.97 -11.09
N GLY A 114 0.42 5.34 -9.86
CA GLY A 114 -0.20 6.61 -9.54
C GLY A 114 0.83 7.74 -9.41
N GLU A 115 0.95 8.59 -10.43
CA GLU A 115 1.62 9.89 -10.31
C GLU A 115 0.60 10.90 -9.78
N ILE A 116 0.33 10.79 -8.49
CA ILE A 116 -0.83 11.39 -7.84
C ILE A 116 -0.49 12.26 -6.64
N GLY A 117 0.76 12.27 -6.17
CA GLY A 117 1.24 13.14 -5.11
C GLY A 117 1.16 14.63 -5.49
N ASP A 118 0.93 15.45 -4.49
CA ASP A 118 0.84 16.91 -4.62
C ASP A 118 0.86 17.57 -3.24
N ASN A 119 1.97 17.46 -2.55
CA ASN A 119 2.15 17.96 -1.19
C ASN A 119 1.71 19.41 -0.98
N ALA A 120 1.76 20.23 -2.03
CA ALA A 120 1.38 21.62 -2.00
C ALA A 120 -0.03 21.90 -2.57
N ALA A 121 -0.72 20.88 -3.07
CA ALA A 121 -2.03 20.96 -3.74
C ALA A 121 -2.06 22.00 -4.87
N ILE A 122 -1.05 21.99 -5.76
CA ILE A 122 -0.88 22.95 -6.85
C ILE A 122 -1.04 22.35 -8.25
N TYR A 123 -1.02 21.01 -8.38
CA TYR A 123 -1.13 20.33 -9.67
C TYR A 123 -2.58 20.06 -10.04
N ASN A 124 -3.07 20.73 -11.09
CA ASN A 124 -4.43 20.50 -11.61
C ASN A 124 -4.61 19.09 -12.16
N SER A 125 -3.54 18.53 -12.76
CA SER A 125 -3.58 17.20 -13.38
C SER A 125 -2.76 16.19 -12.59
N LYS A 126 -3.34 15.00 -12.46
CA LYS A 126 -2.72 13.79 -11.97
C LYS A 126 -2.68 12.75 -13.10
N PHE A 127 -1.88 11.72 -12.95
CA PHE A 127 -1.71 10.75 -14.02
C PHE A 127 -1.69 9.31 -13.47
N LEU A 128 -2.17 8.37 -14.28
CA LEU A 128 -1.83 6.96 -14.16
C LEU A 128 -0.91 6.58 -15.31
N TYR A 129 0.25 6.02 -15.01
CA TYR A 129 1.03 5.30 -16.00
C TYR A 129 0.54 3.87 -16.09
N ARG A 130 0.17 3.42 -17.30
CA ARG A 130 -0.30 2.07 -17.57
C ARG A 130 0.66 1.34 -18.50
N LEU A 131 1.03 0.11 -18.11
CA LEU A 131 1.80 -0.81 -18.96
C LEU A 131 1.30 -2.24 -18.78
N GLU A 132 1.37 -3.06 -19.83
CA GLU A 132 1.12 -4.49 -19.69
C GLU A 132 2.11 -5.06 -18.66
N GLU A 133 1.62 -5.86 -17.71
CA GLU A 133 2.50 -6.45 -16.69
C GLU A 133 3.55 -7.36 -17.33
N PRO A 134 4.84 -7.07 -17.20
CA PRO A 134 5.87 -7.89 -17.82
C PRO A 134 6.06 -9.21 -17.06
N ARG A 135 6.15 -10.30 -17.82
CA ARG A 135 6.66 -11.56 -17.32
C ARG A 135 8.19 -11.53 -17.39
N ILE A 136 8.82 -11.62 -16.24
CA ILE A 136 10.27 -11.65 -16.13
C ILE A 136 10.77 -13.09 -16.24
N HIS A 137 11.65 -13.36 -17.21
CA HIS A 137 12.25 -14.66 -17.38
C HIS A 137 13.45 -14.87 -16.46
N GLU A 138 13.75 -16.10 -16.13
CA GLU A 138 14.92 -16.45 -15.32
C GLU A 138 16.21 -15.88 -15.93
N GLY A 139 17.06 -15.31 -15.10
CA GLY A 139 18.32 -14.67 -15.51
C GLY A 139 18.20 -13.23 -15.99
N VAL A 140 16.98 -12.68 -16.14
CA VAL A 140 16.78 -11.27 -16.49
C VAL A 140 16.69 -10.45 -15.21
N SER A 141 17.75 -9.70 -14.89
CA SER A 141 17.82 -8.82 -13.71
C SER A 141 17.58 -7.34 -14.01
N ASP A 142 17.50 -6.98 -15.30
CA ASP A 142 17.33 -5.61 -15.76
C ASP A 142 16.66 -5.61 -17.14
N THR A 143 15.70 -4.72 -17.36
CA THR A 143 15.00 -4.58 -18.64
C THR A 143 14.44 -3.18 -18.82
N THR A 144 14.09 -2.82 -20.04
CA THR A 144 13.53 -1.50 -20.36
C THR A 144 12.21 -1.65 -21.12
N ILE A 145 11.20 -0.93 -20.68
CA ILE A 145 9.94 -0.74 -21.39
C ILE A 145 9.97 0.63 -22.05
N ASN A 146 9.78 0.63 -23.38
CA ASN A 146 9.88 1.85 -24.19
C ASN A 146 8.53 2.54 -24.44
N ARG A 147 7.45 1.95 -23.96
CA ARG A 147 6.10 2.50 -24.16
C ARG A 147 5.22 2.23 -22.95
N THR A 148 4.89 3.31 -22.25
CA THR A 148 3.85 3.36 -21.23
C THR A 148 2.75 4.30 -21.70
N GLU A 149 1.51 3.99 -21.37
CA GLU A 149 0.41 4.94 -21.61
C GLU A 149 0.28 5.86 -20.41
N LYS A 150 0.16 7.14 -20.67
CA LYS A 150 -0.05 8.18 -19.66
C LYS A 150 -1.49 8.65 -19.71
N ILE A 151 -2.27 8.34 -18.70
CA ILE A 151 -3.68 8.68 -18.57
C ILE A 151 -3.82 9.87 -17.64
N GLU A 152 -4.26 10.99 -18.19
CA GLU A 152 -4.45 12.24 -17.43
C GLU A 152 -5.85 12.26 -16.78
N PHE A 153 -5.91 12.72 -15.55
CA PHE A 153 -7.17 13.01 -14.88
C PHE A 153 -7.05 14.18 -13.90
N ILE A 154 -8.21 14.76 -13.57
CA ILE A 154 -8.36 15.78 -12.53
C ILE A 154 -9.28 15.24 -11.44
N LEU A 155 -9.18 15.78 -10.23
CA LEU A 155 -10.17 15.56 -9.18
C LEU A 155 -11.35 16.51 -9.38
N SER A 156 -12.58 16.03 -9.18
CA SER A 156 -13.82 16.78 -9.49
C SER A 156 -14.03 18.04 -8.62
N ASP A 157 -13.33 18.16 -7.51
CA ASP A 157 -13.49 19.25 -6.54
C ASP A 157 -12.19 20.05 -6.28
N GLY A 158 -11.25 20.01 -7.21
CA GLY A 158 -10.02 20.80 -7.19
C GLY A 158 -8.79 20.02 -6.77
N THR A 159 -7.68 20.74 -6.61
CA THR A 159 -6.35 20.15 -6.33
C THR A 159 -6.28 19.64 -4.89
N ARG A 160 -5.69 18.46 -4.71
CA ARG A 160 -5.41 17.85 -3.40
C ARG A 160 -4.21 16.94 -3.47
N ASP A 161 -3.58 16.74 -2.33
CA ASP A 161 -2.62 15.66 -2.15
C ASP A 161 -3.34 14.33 -2.05
N THR A 162 -2.88 13.34 -2.84
CA THR A 162 -3.44 11.98 -2.88
C THR A 162 -2.29 10.99 -2.96
N GLU A 163 -2.35 9.91 -2.18
CA GLU A 163 -1.22 8.98 -2.06
C GLU A 163 -1.59 7.49 -2.11
N SER A 164 -2.82 7.17 -2.41
CA SER A 164 -3.25 5.76 -2.45
C SER A 164 -4.03 5.44 -3.70
N LEU A 165 -3.81 4.27 -4.28
CA LEU A 165 -4.42 3.83 -5.53
C LEU A 165 -4.85 2.37 -5.45
N GLY A 166 -6.15 2.08 -5.52
CA GLY A 166 -6.69 0.73 -5.58
C GLY A 166 -7.49 0.47 -6.84
N PHE A 167 -7.42 -0.75 -7.36
CA PHE A 167 -8.24 -1.22 -8.48
C PHE A 167 -9.31 -2.19 -8.00
N ASP A 168 -10.58 -1.92 -8.27
CA ASP A 168 -11.68 -2.85 -8.00
C ASP A 168 -11.92 -3.80 -9.19
N PRO A 169 -11.60 -5.09 -9.07
CA PRO A 169 -11.76 -6.05 -10.17
C PRO A 169 -13.23 -6.36 -10.50
N VAL A 170 -14.16 -5.98 -9.63
CA VAL A 170 -15.60 -6.20 -9.86
C VAL A 170 -16.19 -5.11 -10.75
N SER A 171 -15.87 -3.85 -10.50
CA SER A 171 -16.36 -2.72 -11.29
C SER A 171 -15.37 -2.23 -12.36
N ASN A 172 -14.11 -2.66 -12.30
CA ASN A 172 -12.96 -2.17 -13.05
C ASN A 172 -12.64 -0.68 -12.81
N ASN A 173 -13.14 -0.08 -11.75
CA ASN A 173 -12.86 1.30 -11.40
C ASN A 173 -11.62 1.41 -10.51
N PHE A 174 -11.03 2.60 -10.53
CA PHE A 174 -9.92 2.95 -9.64
C PHE A 174 -10.41 3.85 -8.52
N TYR A 175 -9.83 3.65 -7.34
CA TYR A 175 -10.15 4.41 -6.13
C TYR A 175 -8.89 5.05 -5.56
N ILE A 176 -9.04 6.31 -5.10
CA ILE A 176 -7.95 7.16 -4.65
C ILE A 176 -8.42 7.89 -3.39
N PHE A 177 -7.67 7.81 -2.29
CA PHE A 177 -7.92 8.66 -1.13
C PHE A 177 -7.08 9.93 -1.19
N SER A 178 -7.64 11.04 -0.70
CA SER A 178 -6.81 12.19 -0.34
C SER A 178 -6.04 11.93 0.96
N LYS A 179 -5.01 12.73 1.25
CA LYS A 179 -4.10 12.47 2.38
C LYS A 179 -4.20 13.51 3.50
N ARG A 180 -4.13 14.79 3.17
CA ARG A 180 -3.77 15.83 4.15
C ARG A 180 -4.92 16.39 4.96
N GLU A 181 -6.15 16.12 4.59
CA GLU A 181 -7.30 16.54 5.35
C GLU A 181 -7.39 15.77 6.69
N SER A 182 -7.94 16.41 7.70
CA SER A 182 -8.26 15.75 8.97
C SER A 182 -9.29 14.61 8.78
N ASN A 183 -10.13 14.75 7.75
CA ASN A 183 -11.08 13.75 7.28
C ASN A 183 -10.91 13.65 5.76
N VAL A 184 -10.39 12.52 5.29
CA VAL A 184 -10.05 12.34 3.86
C VAL A 184 -11.28 12.13 2.99
N ASN A 185 -11.10 12.35 1.69
CA ASN A 185 -12.10 12.07 0.67
C ASN A 185 -11.72 10.82 -0.13
N LEU A 186 -12.71 10.14 -0.70
CA LEU A 186 -12.52 9.05 -1.64
C LEU A 186 -12.96 9.48 -3.03
N TYR A 187 -12.09 9.29 -4.00
CA TYR A 187 -12.34 9.56 -5.41
C TYR A 187 -12.43 8.26 -6.20
N LYS A 188 -13.26 8.26 -7.24
CA LYS A 188 -13.42 7.17 -8.19
C LYS A 188 -13.08 7.64 -9.60
N LEU A 189 -12.11 7.02 -10.23
CA LEU A 189 -11.82 7.16 -11.64
C LEU A 189 -12.45 5.97 -12.37
N ALA A 190 -13.48 6.25 -13.14
CA ALA A 190 -14.30 5.21 -13.79
C ALA A 190 -13.62 4.64 -15.03
N ALA A 191 -13.68 3.32 -15.19
CA ALA A 191 -13.30 2.66 -16.45
C ALA A 191 -14.41 2.81 -17.53
N PRO A 192 -14.06 2.69 -18.83
CA PRO A 192 -12.70 2.47 -19.35
C PRO A 192 -11.85 3.74 -19.28
N LEU A 193 -10.54 3.55 -19.00
CA LEU A 193 -9.60 4.66 -19.00
C LEU A 193 -9.26 5.10 -20.43
N ASP A 194 -9.24 6.41 -20.66
CA ASP A 194 -8.95 7.06 -21.93
C ASP A 194 -7.57 7.78 -21.83
N ALA A 195 -6.62 7.39 -22.67
CA ALA A 195 -5.31 8.02 -22.71
C ALA A 195 -5.23 9.23 -23.65
N ASP A 196 -6.27 9.44 -24.49
CA ASP A 196 -6.28 10.50 -25.50
C ASP A 196 -6.86 11.83 -24.98
N LYS A 197 -7.57 11.78 -23.84
CA LYS A 197 -8.18 12.98 -23.24
C LYS A 197 -8.25 12.90 -21.71
N PRO A 198 -8.15 14.06 -21.03
CA PRO A 198 -8.28 14.12 -19.58
C PRO A 198 -9.61 13.55 -19.09
N MET A 199 -9.53 12.81 -17.98
CA MET A 199 -10.68 12.22 -17.30
C MET A 199 -10.98 12.97 -16.00
N VAL A 200 -12.07 12.61 -15.33
CA VAL A 200 -12.44 13.16 -14.03
C VAL A 200 -12.55 12.03 -13.02
N ALA A 201 -11.78 12.12 -11.95
CA ALA A 201 -11.98 11.29 -10.76
C ALA A 201 -13.02 11.96 -9.87
N GLU A 202 -14.21 11.37 -9.84
CA GLU A 202 -15.33 11.91 -9.07
C GLU A 202 -15.16 11.67 -7.57
N ARG A 203 -15.37 12.71 -6.76
CA ARG A 203 -15.44 12.55 -5.30
C ARG A 203 -16.71 11.78 -4.96
N VAL A 204 -16.56 10.53 -4.55
CA VAL A 204 -17.67 9.63 -4.22
C VAL A 204 -18.00 9.56 -2.74
N LEU A 205 -17.02 9.86 -1.88
CA LEU A 205 -17.22 10.03 -0.44
C LEU A 205 -16.41 11.23 0.06
N GLU A 206 -16.97 11.95 1.02
CA GLU A 206 -16.33 13.09 1.66
C GLU A 206 -16.23 12.92 3.17
N ALA A 207 -15.24 13.59 3.76
CA ALA A 207 -15.06 13.69 5.21
C ALA A 207 -15.06 12.34 5.95
N LEU A 208 -14.44 11.33 5.35
CA LEU A 208 -14.24 10.03 6.02
C LEU A 208 -13.36 10.20 7.27
N PRO A 209 -13.65 9.47 8.38
CA PRO A 209 -12.98 9.66 9.66
C PRO A 209 -11.56 9.06 9.69
N PHE A 210 -10.78 9.32 8.64
CA PHE A 210 -9.40 8.90 8.48
C PHE A 210 -8.55 10.10 8.08
N THR A 211 -7.26 10.03 8.36
CA THR A 211 -6.28 11.02 7.92
C THR A 211 -4.99 10.33 7.49
N GLN A 212 -4.20 10.99 6.64
CA GLN A 212 -2.91 10.49 6.19
C GLN A 212 -2.97 9.09 5.55
N ILE A 213 -4.00 8.83 4.73
CA ILE A 213 -4.06 7.57 3.97
C ILE A 213 -2.99 7.60 2.89
N VAL A 214 -2.10 6.61 2.92
CA VAL A 214 -0.89 6.51 2.08
C VAL A 214 -0.84 5.26 1.20
N ALA A 215 -1.73 4.28 1.41
CA ALA A 215 -1.79 3.11 0.55
C ALA A 215 -3.20 2.50 0.55
N LEU A 216 -3.56 1.86 -0.57
CA LEU A 216 -4.84 1.17 -0.77
C LEU A 216 -4.62 -0.09 -1.61
N ASP A 217 -5.11 -1.23 -1.14
CA ASP A 217 -5.19 -2.43 -1.98
C ASP A 217 -6.55 -3.10 -1.87
N ILE A 218 -7.02 -3.68 -2.96
CA ILE A 218 -8.27 -4.42 -3.04
C ILE A 218 -7.93 -5.85 -3.48
N SER A 219 -8.47 -6.83 -2.76
CA SER A 219 -8.20 -8.23 -3.05
C SER A 219 -8.56 -8.61 -4.49
N LYS A 220 -7.89 -9.64 -5.02
CA LYS A 220 -8.05 -10.08 -6.42
C LYS A 220 -9.48 -10.42 -6.83
N ASP A 221 -10.34 -10.74 -5.87
CA ASP A 221 -11.77 -11.04 -6.07
C ASP A 221 -12.69 -9.87 -5.71
N GLY A 222 -12.13 -8.75 -5.25
CA GLY A 222 -12.84 -7.55 -4.86
C GLY A 222 -13.63 -7.66 -3.56
N THR A 223 -13.41 -8.71 -2.77
CA THR A 223 -14.20 -8.95 -1.54
C THR A 223 -13.61 -8.31 -0.29
N GLU A 224 -12.37 -7.85 -0.36
CA GLU A 224 -11.64 -7.30 0.77
C GLU A 224 -10.89 -6.02 0.37
N ILE A 225 -10.84 -5.06 1.28
CA ILE A 225 -10.22 -3.75 1.08
C ILE A 225 -9.24 -3.51 2.22
N LEU A 226 -8.02 -3.11 1.90
CA LEU A 226 -7.02 -2.58 2.82
C LEU A 226 -6.76 -1.12 2.49
N ALA A 227 -6.80 -0.27 3.51
CA ALA A 227 -6.23 1.06 3.44
C ALA A 227 -5.31 1.25 4.65
N LYS A 228 -4.26 2.02 4.51
CA LYS A 228 -3.38 2.31 5.65
C LYS A 228 -2.99 3.78 5.71
N ASN A 229 -2.74 4.22 6.92
CA ASN A 229 -1.97 5.42 7.21
C ASN A 229 -0.63 5.01 7.88
N TYR A 230 0.09 5.97 8.45
CA TYR A 230 1.38 5.68 9.11
C TYR A 230 1.27 4.83 10.37
N ASP A 231 0.10 4.81 11.04
CA ASP A 231 -0.09 4.19 12.34
C ASP A 231 -1.03 2.98 12.32
N HIS A 232 -1.92 2.88 11.33
CA HIS A 232 -3.01 1.91 11.30
C HIS A 232 -3.18 1.28 9.93
N VAL A 233 -3.63 0.02 9.92
CA VAL A 233 -4.15 -0.68 8.75
C VAL A 233 -5.64 -0.90 8.96
N PHE A 234 -6.43 -0.35 8.07
CA PHE A 234 -7.89 -0.43 8.03
C PHE A 234 -8.31 -1.52 7.05
N TYR A 235 -9.28 -2.34 7.46
CA TYR A 235 -9.74 -3.47 6.69
C TYR A 235 -11.26 -3.53 6.64
N TRP A 236 -11.80 -3.79 5.46
CA TRP A 236 -13.22 -4.01 5.24
C TRP A 236 -13.45 -5.30 4.47
N LYS A 237 -14.51 -6.03 4.86
CA LYS A 237 -15.11 -7.08 4.03
C LYS A 237 -16.26 -6.50 3.26
N ARG A 238 -16.21 -6.68 1.93
CA ARG A 238 -17.25 -6.26 1.01
C ARG A 238 -18.28 -7.36 0.83
N LYS A 239 -19.55 -7.05 1.00
CA LYS A 239 -20.66 -7.98 0.77
C LYS A 239 -20.90 -8.17 -0.72
N PRO A 240 -21.46 -9.33 -1.15
CA PRO A 240 -21.86 -9.52 -2.54
C PRO A 240 -22.81 -8.41 -3.02
N GLY A 241 -22.47 -7.79 -4.15
CA GLY A 241 -23.24 -6.68 -4.73
C GLY A 241 -23.07 -5.30 -4.07
N GLU A 242 -22.27 -5.21 -3.00
CA GLU A 242 -21.93 -3.94 -2.38
C GLU A 242 -20.86 -3.20 -3.19
N THR A 243 -20.94 -1.87 -3.26
CA THR A 243 -19.90 -1.05 -3.89
C THR A 243 -18.74 -0.79 -2.93
N ILE A 244 -17.58 -0.38 -3.44
CA ILE A 244 -16.44 0.02 -2.59
C ILE A 244 -16.84 1.18 -1.69
N GLU A 245 -17.57 2.16 -2.24
CA GLU A 245 -18.06 3.33 -1.49
C GLU A 245 -18.93 2.91 -0.29
N ALA A 246 -19.84 1.97 -0.51
CA ALA A 246 -20.72 1.48 0.56
C ALA A 246 -19.95 0.68 1.62
N ALA A 247 -18.98 -0.15 1.20
CA ALA A 247 -18.16 -0.92 2.11
C ALA A 247 -17.29 -0.02 3.01
N VAL A 248 -16.67 1.02 2.44
CA VAL A 248 -15.77 1.94 3.16
C VAL A 248 -16.51 2.83 4.17
N LEU A 249 -17.81 3.07 3.98
CA LEU A 249 -18.64 3.77 4.97
C LEU A 249 -18.88 2.96 6.26
N ALA A 250 -18.71 1.65 6.21
CA ALA A 250 -18.78 0.84 7.42
C ALA A 250 -17.54 1.07 8.30
N LYS A 251 -17.70 0.84 9.61
CA LYS A 251 -16.56 0.89 10.52
C LYS A 251 -15.55 -0.22 10.13
N PRO A 252 -14.27 0.11 9.84
CA PRO A 252 -13.27 -0.89 9.52
C PRO A 252 -12.92 -1.74 10.76
N GLU A 253 -12.41 -2.93 10.47
CA GLU A 253 -11.55 -3.64 11.41
C GLU A 253 -10.14 -3.05 11.34
N GLU A 254 -9.48 -2.92 12.48
CA GLU A 254 -8.07 -2.53 12.54
C GLU A 254 -7.21 -3.78 12.58
N LEU A 255 -6.33 -3.94 11.60
CA LEU A 255 -5.46 -5.10 11.49
C LEU A 255 -4.15 -4.90 12.25
N PRO A 256 -3.46 -6.02 12.63
CA PRO A 256 -2.11 -5.93 13.18
C PRO A 256 -1.19 -5.16 12.24
N TYR A 257 -0.49 -4.17 12.77
CA TYR A 257 0.51 -3.39 12.03
C TYR A 257 1.67 -3.03 12.94
N LYS A 258 2.88 -3.15 12.43
CA LYS A 258 4.08 -2.64 13.08
C LYS A 258 4.43 -1.30 12.45
N ASN A 259 4.38 -0.24 13.22
CA ASN A 259 4.74 1.08 12.74
C ASN A 259 6.14 1.07 12.11
N GLU A 260 6.19 1.51 10.87
CA GLU A 260 7.37 1.60 10.02
C GLU A 260 7.67 3.08 9.76
N PRO A 261 8.94 3.48 9.65
CA PRO A 261 9.29 4.84 9.28
C PRO A 261 8.84 5.12 7.84
N GLN A 262 7.97 6.11 7.62
CA GLN A 262 7.39 6.38 6.28
C GLN A 262 6.89 5.08 5.63
N GLY A 263 6.02 4.37 6.34
CA GLY A 263 5.41 3.13 5.85
C GLY A 263 4.28 3.43 4.90
N GLU A 264 4.52 3.45 3.59
CA GLU A 264 3.60 3.92 2.56
C GLU A 264 3.11 2.82 1.61
N SER A 265 3.36 1.55 1.96
CA SER A 265 2.99 0.45 1.08
C SER A 265 2.19 -0.63 1.79
N ILE A 266 1.21 -1.20 1.09
CA ILE A 266 0.48 -2.38 1.53
C ILE A 266 0.02 -3.20 0.32
N ALA A 267 0.08 -4.54 0.43
CA ALA A 267 -0.44 -5.42 -0.62
C ALA A 267 -0.99 -6.73 -0.05
N PHE A 268 -2.17 -7.15 -0.48
CA PHE A 268 -2.61 -8.55 -0.31
C PHE A 268 -1.69 -9.50 -1.08
N THR A 269 -1.53 -10.71 -0.57
CA THR A 269 -1.01 -11.80 -1.39
C THR A 269 -2.06 -12.24 -2.42
N ARG A 270 -1.61 -12.70 -3.60
CA ARG A 270 -2.55 -13.17 -4.65
C ARG A 270 -3.35 -14.40 -4.25
N ASP A 271 -2.84 -15.21 -3.34
CA ASP A 271 -3.52 -16.41 -2.81
C ASP A 271 -4.42 -16.13 -1.59
N GLY A 272 -4.43 -14.89 -1.10
CA GLY A 272 -5.21 -14.48 0.07
C GLY A 272 -4.62 -14.97 1.40
N SER A 273 -3.37 -15.46 1.41
CA SER A 273 -2.72 -15.98 2.63
C SER A 273 -2.30 -14.91 3.63
N GLY A 274 -2.37 -13.63 3.25
CA GLY A 274 -2.00 -12.52 4.11
C GLY A 274 -1.82 -11.21 3.35
N TYR A 275 -1.10 -10.27 3.97
CA TYR A 275 -0.68 -9.03 3.33
C TYR A 275 0.76 -8.68 3.70
N TYR A 276 1.39 -7.88 2.86
CA TYR A 276 2.73 -7.35 3.05
C TYR A 276 2.69 -5.85 3.31
N THR A 277 3.69 -5.35 4.06
CA THR A 277 4.02 -3.92 4.15
C THR A 277 5.52 -3.74 3.96
N ILE A 278 5.90 -2.60 3.40
CA ILE A 278 7.27 -2.13 3.30
C ILE A 278 7.28 -0.62 3.50
N SER A 279 8.36 -0.09 4.04
CA SER A 279 8.55 1.34 4.28
C SER A 279 9.71 1.90 3.49
N GLU A 280 9.86 3.20 3.52
CA GLU A 280 11.12 3.84 3.14
C GLU A 280 12.28 3.38 4.02
N ARG A 281 13.49 3.51 3.47
CA ARG A 281 14.73 3.26 4.21
C ARG A 281 15.08 4.47 5.06
N LYS A 282 14.97 4.34 6.36
CA LYS A 282 15.50 5.35 7.27
C LYS A 282 17.01 5.16 7.43
N LYS A 283 17.77 6.27 7.44
CA LYS A 283 19.21 6.27 7.71
C LYS A 283 19.51 5.39 8.94
N ASP A 284 20.48 4.50 8.80
CA ASP A 284 20.94 3.57 9.84
C ASP A 284 19.93 2.50 10.31
N LYS A 285 18.84 2.26 9.54
CA LYS A 285 17.91 1.16 9.81
C LYS A 285 17.76 0.26 8.59
N GLU A 286 17.63 -1.04 8.84
CA GLU A 286 17.29 -2.01 7.81
C GLU A 286 15.85 -1.78 7.35
N GLN A 287 15.65 -1.75 6.04
CA GLN A 287 14.33 -1.71 5.43
C GLN A 287 13.75 -3.13 5.40
N GLN A 288 12.74 -3.36 6.21
CA GLN A 288 12.12 -4.67 6.37
C GLN A 288 10.88 -4.81 5.47
N LEU A 289 10.75 -5.98 4.85
CA LEU A 289 9.49 -6.43 4.29
C LEU A 289 8.77 -7.24 5.39
N PHE A 290 7.61 -6.79 5.86
CA PHE A 290 6.79 -7.50 6.82
C PHE A 290 5.67 -8.26 6.12
N PHE A 291 5.39 -9.45 6.67
CA PHE A 291 4.26 -10.28 6.26
C PHE A 291 3.32 -10.51 7.44
N TYR A 292 2.04 -10.37 7.20
CA TYR A 292 0.97 -10.59 8.16
C TYR A 292 0.11 -11.75 7.67
N LYS A 293 0.36 -12.93 8.23
CA LYS A 293 -0.29 -14.16 7.80
C LYS A 293 -1.76 -14.18 8.20
N ARG A 294 -2.62 -14.64 7.32
CA ARG A 294 -4.00 -14.99 7.62
C ARG A 294 -4.04 -16.28 8.48
N ASN A 295 -4.82 -16.28 9.57
CA ASN A 295 -4.97 -17.39 10.51
C ASN A 295 -5.94 -18.46 9.98
#